data_5beac5defc255547e4ee49c4a50d5455
#
_entry.id   5beac5defc255547e4ee49c4a50d5455
#
_cell.length_a   1.000
_cell.length_b   1.000
_cell.length_c   1.000
_cell.angle_alpha   90.00
_cell.angle_beta   90.00
_cell.angle_gamma   90.00
#
_symmetry.space_group_name_H-M   'P 1'
#
loop_
_entity.id
_entity.type
_entity.pdbx_description
1 polymer ?
#
loop_
_entity_poly.entity_id
_entity_poly.type
_entity_poly.pdbx_seq_one_letter_code
_entity_poly.pdbx_strand_id
1 'polypeptide(L)'
;MKRPSVFQSWSPLLLTIFLLSGSVAVDAASPFVVCADENEMADKDKNNKKGDKKGKGGQPEEPVLSITKHEVTIDGKKIACTATAGKLLMKNDAGDAKANVFFVAYTKDDAEAEKRPVTFCFNGGPGSSSVWLHLGMLGPQRVKMSDTPKPLHPPHQLIANPYSMLDQTDLVFIDPVSTGFSRPAKGEKKQQFHGYDEDLRSVGQFIHDYTTKYGRWGSPKFLLGESYGGLRAAGLSGELQNRYRMYLNGIVLVSAVVDFRTIRQGSGNDLAYSLFLPTYAATAWYHKALSEELQSLSIDKVVAQAEEFARESYMQALVAGDSLSDDDRTELISRMSELTGLSPEYLDRVNLRVSMGRFGKELLRSRKQVIGRFDSRYTGTDADHVGDSVEHDPSASVFFGPFTSAMNQYLRDSLKVEEEGVYEILTRKVHPWDYSEFTNGYVSASSTLRTAMRNNPFLKVFAACGYYDLATPSFAMEYTRDHLNLPPEVRENFTMGFYEGGHMMYVHEPSLKKLRADLTKFYQSALQTSDTDKE
;
A
#
# COMPACT_ATOMS: atom_id res chain seq x y z
N MET A 1 -24.51 -4.99 72.82
CA MET A 1 -24.69 -6.35 73.44
C MET A 1 -24.50 -7.40 72.35
N LYS A 2 -23.49 -8.24 72.56
CA LYS A 2 -23.29 -9.62 72.08
C LYS A 2 -23.76 -10.08 70.69
N ARG A 3 -22.77 -10.41 69.86
CA ARG A 3 -22.84 -11.42 68.73
C ARG A 3 -23.19 -12.82 69.32
N PRO A 4 -23.67 -13.75 68.47
CA PRO A 4 -22.77 -14.87 68.22
C PRO A 4 -22.61 -15.26 66.71
N SER A 5 -21.43 -15.86 66.45
CA SER A 5 -20.94 -16.55 65.35
C SER A 5 -21.59 -17.94 65.15
N VAL A 6 -21.81 -18.37 63.91
CA VAL A 6 -21.90 -19.80 63.53
C VAL A 6 -21.05 -20.07 62.29
N PHE A 7 -19.99 -20.85 62.51
CA PHE A 7 -19.22 -21.57 61.49
C PHE A 7 -20.01 -22.80 61.07
N GLN A 8 -20.14 -23.01 59.75
CA GLN A 8 -20.43 -24.33 59.22
C GLN A 8 -19.51 -24.61 58.03
N SER A 9 -18.70 -25.64 58.21
CA SER A 9 -17.79 -26.30 57.29
C SER A 9 -18.55 -27.04 56.22
N TRP A 10 -18.14 -26.88 54.95
CA TRP A 10 -18.49 -27.81 53.87
C TRP A 10 -17.23 -28.23 53.11
N SER A 11 -17.04 -29.54 53.02
CA SER A 11 -15.96 -30.24 52.33
C SER A 11 -16.05 -30.10 50.82
N PRO A 12 -14.92 -30.24 50.06
CA PRO A 12 -14.89 -30.09 48.63
C PRO A 12 -15.32 -31.37 47.92
N LEU A 13 -16.27 -31.27 46.99
CA LEU A 13 -16.58 -32.30 46.01
C LEU A 13 -15.70 -32.06 44.79
N LEU A 14 -14.82 -33.02 44.48
CA LEU A 14 -14.03 -33.09 43.28
C LEU A 14 -14.97 -33.32 42.05
N LEU A 15 -15.05 -32.32 41.21
CA LEU A 15 -15.69 -32.44 39.90
C LEU A 15 -14.60 -32.49 38.83
N THR A 16 -14.36 -33.68 38.27
CA THR A 16 -13.45 -33.90 37.17
C THR A 16 -14.11 -33.39 35.89
N ILE A 17 -13.65 -32.24 35.36
CA ILE A 17 -14.07 -31.76 34.07
C ILE A 17 -13.09 -32.27 33.00
N PHE A 18 -13.60 -33.11 32.12
CA PHE A 18 -12.94 -33.49 30.86
C PHE A 18 -12.81 -32.26 29.98
N LEU A 19 -11.58 -31.78 29.77
CA LEU A 19 -11.25 -30.81 28.73
C LEU A 19 -11.19 -31.53 27.38
N LEU A 20 -12.28 -31.44 26.61
CA LEU A 20 -12.26 -31.66 25.17
C LEU A 20 -11.64 -30.41 24.53
N SER A 21 -10.39 -30.53 24.12
CA SER A 21 -9.70 -29.55 23.26
C SER A 21 -10.28 -29.60 21.85
N GLY A 22 -11.33 -28.86 21.62
CA GLY A 22 -11.79 -28.52 20.26
C GLY A 22 -11.06 -27.28 19.80
N SER A 23 -10.08 -27.44 18.93
CA SER A 23 -9.45 -26.33 18.19
C SER A 23 -10.49 -25.74 17.23
N VAL A 24 -11.09 -24.62 17.60
CA VAL A 24 -11.85 -23.80 16.66
C VAL A 24 -10.82 -22.97 15.89
N ALA A 25 -10.54 -23.40 14.68
CA ALA A 25 -9.83 -22.56 13.72
C ALA A 25 -10.71 -21.36 13.39
N VAL A 26 -10.37 -20.19 13.92
CA VAL A 26 -10.96 -18.92 13.50
C VAL A 26 -10.35 -18.59 12.15
N ASP A 27 -11.09 -18.89 11.10
CA ASP A 27 -10.79 -18.45 9.74
C ASP A 27 -10.88 -16.90 9.69
N ALA A 28 -9.73 -16.25 9.76
CA ALA A 28 -9.61 -14.81 9.50
C ALA A 28 -9.73 -14.61 7.98
N ALA A 29 -10.98 -14.56 7.49
CA ALA A 29 -11.28 -14.26 6.10
C ALA A 29 -10.75 -12.85 5.75
N SER A 30 -9.65 -12.81 5.04
CA SER A 30 -9.13 -11.61 4.38
C SER A 30 -10.10 -11.22 3.26
N PRO A 31 -10.51 -9.94 3.14
CA PRO A 31 -11.49 -9.51 2.11
C PRO A 31 -10.85 -9.30 0.74
N PHE A 32 -9.99 -10.20 0.29
CA PHE A 32 -9.47 -10.21 -1.07
C PHE A 32 -10.11 -11.38 -1.84
N VAL A 33 -11.35 -11.19 -2.29
CA VAL A 33 -11.95 -12.09 -3.28
C VAL A 33 -11.62 -11.53 -4.66
N VAL A 34 -10.60 -12.10 -5.28
CA VAL A 34 -10.43 -12.07 -6.74
C VAL A 34 -10.77 -13.48 -7.20
N CYS A 35 -11.88 -13.61 -7.94
CA CYS A 35 -12.22 -14.88 -8.57
C CYS A 35 -11.11 -15.27 -9.54
N ALA A 36 -10.54 -16.45 -9.36
CA ALA A 36 -9.71 -17.11 -10.34
C ALA A 36 -10.18 -18.56 -10.45
N ASP A 37 -10.40 -19.00 -11.68
CA ASP A 37 -10.83 -20.34 -12.06
C ASP A 37 -9.98 -21.43 -11.40
N GLU A 38 -10.68 -22.41 -10.82
CA GLU A 38 -10.08 -23.66 -10.33
C GLU A 38 -9.71 -24.55 -11.54
N ASN A 39 -8.42 -24.73 -11.76
CA ASN A 39 -7.89 -25.89 -12.47
C ASN A 39 -6.74 -26.47 -11.66
N GLU A 40 -7.08 -27.38 -10.77
CA GLU A 40 -6.12 -28.26 -10.11
C GLU A 40 -5.59 -29.26 -11.14
N MET A 41 -4.33 -29.10 -11.57
CA MET A 41 -3.53 -30.20 -12.08
C MET A 41 -2.67 -30.76 -10.97
N ALA A 42 -3.07 -31.94 -10.48
CA ALA A 42 -2.31 -32.72 -9.52
C ALA A 42 -1.01 -33.23 -10.16
N ASP A 43 0.12 -32.70 -9.71
CA ASP A 43 1.45 -33.22 -10.05
C ASP A 43 1.80 -34.38 -9.10
N LYS A 44 1.90 -35.58 -9.67
CA LYS A 44 2.31 -36.83 -8.97
C LYS A 44 3.83 -36.88 -8.95
N ASP A 45 4.43 -36.46 -7.88
CA ASP A 45 5.85 -36.64 -7.64
C ASP A 45 6.18 -38.11 -7.40
N LYS A 46 6.89 -38.72 -8.33
CA LYS A 46 7.49 -40.04 -8.21
C LYS A 46 8.82 -39.93 -7.46
N ASN A 47 8.80 -40.44 -6.25
CA ASN A 47 9.94 -40.71 -5.39
C ASN A 47 11.05 -41.45 -6.15
N ASN A 48 12.22 -40.86 -6.33
CA ASN A 48 13.43 -41.56 -6.74
C ASN A 48 14.61 -41.12 -5.84
N LYS A 49 14.88 -41.98 -4.83
CA LYS A 49 16.09 -41.90 -4.01
C LYS A 49 17.31 -42.19 -4.85
N LYS A 50 18.20 -41.23 -5.02
CA LYS A 50 19.61 -41.48 -5.39
C LYS A 50 20.53 -40.51 -4.64
N GLY A 51 21.40 -41.14 -3.91
CA GLY A 51 22.67 -40.85 -3.28
C GLY A 51 23.20 -39.40 -3.23
N ASP A 52 23.43 -38.98 -2.01
CA ASP A 52 24.27 -37.83 -1.65
C ASP A 52 25.67 -37.90 -2.28
N LYS A 53 25.93 -37.03 -3.24
CA LYS A 53 27.30 -36.58 -3.52
C LYS A 53 27.40 -35.14 -3.05
N LYS A 54 28.08 -34.91 -1.91
CA LYS A 54 28.59 -33.59 -1.52
C LYS A 54 29.44 -33.04 -2.65
N GLY A 55 28.83 -32.24 -3.54
CA GLY A 55 29.56 -31.40 -4.49
C GLY A 55 30.23 -30.27 -3.71
N LYS A 56 31.52 -30.05 -3.95
CA LYS A 56 32.28 -28.90 -3.50
C LYS A 56 31.51 -27.64 -3.90
N GLY A 57 31.16 -26.79 -2.92
CA GLY A 57 30.47 -25.53 -3.14
C GLY A 57 31.28 -24.59 -4.02
N GLY A 58 30.89 -24.47 -5.28
CA GLY A 58 31.26 -23.33 -6.10
C GLY A 58 30.60 -22.07 -5.52
N GLN A 59 31.28 -20.94 -5.54
CA GLN A 59 30.62 -19.67 -5.19
C GLN A 59 29.38 -19.50 -6.06
N PRO A 60 28.24 -19.04 -5.50
CA PRO A 60 27.04 -18.78 -6.29
C PRO A 60 27.38 -17.77 -7.40
N GLU A 61 27.05 -18.15 -8.63
CA GLU A 61 27.28 -17.31 -9.81
C GLU A 61 26.48 -16.01 -9.69
N GLU A 62 27.13 -14.86 -9.91
CA GLU A 62 26.45 -13.57 -9.87
C GLU A 62 25.44 -13.47 -11.03
N PRO A 63 24.19 -13.02 -10.78
CA PRO A 63 23.19 -12.89 -11.85
C PRO A 63 23.64 -11.87 -12.92
N VAL A 64 23.32 -12.19 -14.18
CA VAL A 64 23.57 -11.30 -15.32
C VAL A 64 22.64 -10.10 -15.25
N LEU A 65 23.18 -8.90 -15.45
CA LEU A 65 22.43 -7.65 -15.52
C LEU A 65 22.32 -7.20 -16.98
N SER A 66 21.12 -6.78 -17.39
CA SER A 66 20.90 -6.07 -18.64
C SER A 66 21.14 -4.57 -18.41
N ILE A 67 21.97 -3.97 -19.25
CA ILE A 67 22.28 -2.53 -19.20
C ILE A 67 21.91 -1.92 -20.56
N THR A 68 20.97 -0.98 -20.53
CA THR A 68 20.43 -0.33 -21.74
C THR A 68 20.41 1.19 -21.60
N LYS A 69 20.53 1.91 -22.72
CA LYS A 69 20.49 3.38 -22.75
C LYS A 69 19.10 3.87 -23.15
N HIS A 70 18.62 4.86 -22.44
CA HIS A 70 17.31 5.46 -22.63
C HIS A 70 17.38 6.98 -22.61
N GLU A 71 16.33 7.61 -23.13
CA GLU A 71 16.13 9.05 -23.06
C GLU A 71 14.66 9.33 -22.72
N VAL A 72 14.42 10.28 -21.86
CA VAL A 72 13.08 10.80 -21.54
C VAL A 72 13.09 12.33 -21.65
N THR A 73 12.01 12.90 -22.17
CA THR A 73 11.84 14.36 -22.21
C THR A 73 10.98 14.81 -21.04
N ILE A 74 11.53 15.63 -20.16
CA ILE A 74 10.87 16.19 -18.97
C ILE A 74 10.97 17.71 -19.05
N ASP A 75 9.84 18.40 -18.98
CA ASP A 75 9.75 19.86 -19.09
C ASP A 75 10.55 20.41 -20.30
N GLY A 76 10.44 19.71 -21.44
CA GLY A 76 11.11 20.07 -22.70
C GLY A 76 12.62 19.76 -22.74
N LYS A 77 13.21 19.22 -21.67
CA LYS A 77 14.62 18.83 -21.59
C LYS A 77 14.79 17.34 -21.76
N LYS A 78 15.71 16.93 -22.63
CA LYS A 78 16.10 15.54 -22.80
C LYS A 78 17.01 15.10 -21.65
N ILE A 79 16.64 14.01 -21.01
CA ILE A 79 17.38 13.37 -19.92
C ILE A 79 17.84 12.02 -20.42
N ALA A 80 19.13 11.89 -20.69
CA ALA A 80 19.75 10.60 -20.98
C ALA A 80 19.94 9.82 -19.67
N CYS A 81 19.61 8.53 -19.69
CA CYS A 81 19.75 7.66 -18.55
C CYS A 81 20.11 6.24 -18.94
N THR A 82 20.80 5.56 -18.02
CA THR A 82 21.11 4.14 -18.12
C THR A 82 20.12 3.36 -17.29
N ALA A 83 19.45 2.38 -17.91
CA ALA A 83 18.65 1.39 -17.18
C ALA A 83 19.50 0.15 -16.91
N THR A 84 19.52 -0.28 -15.66
CA THR A 84 20.11 -1.54 -15.20
C THR A 84 18.97 -2.42 -14.67
N ALA A 85 18.72 -3.55 -15.35
CA ALA A 85 17.66 -4.49 -14.99
C ALA A 85 18.25 -5.88 -14.76
N GLY A 86 17.81 -6.57 -13.70
CA GLY A 86 18.27 -7.91 -13.37
C GLY A 86 18.13 -8.20 -11.89
N LYS A 87 18.91 -9.16 -11.40
CA LYS A 87 18.83 -9.64 -10.02
C LYS A 87 20.05 -9.24 -9.21
N LEU A 88 19.85 -8.88 -7.96
CA LEU A 88 20.90 -8.76 -6.96
C LEU A 88 20.82 -9.98 -6.07
N LEU A 89 21.96 -10.69 -5.94
CA LEU A 89 22.06 -11.87 -5.09
C LEU A 89 22.24 -11.44 -3.64
N MET A 90 21.22 -11.68 -2.82
CA MET A 90 21.30 -11.50 -1.37
C MET A 90 21.97 -12.71 -0.72
N LYS A 91 22.90 -12.45 0.21
CA LYS A 91 23.64 -13.46 0.96
C LYS A 91 23.46 -13.24 2.46
N ASN A 92 23.57 -14.31 3.25
CA ASN A 92 23.72 -14.19 4.70
C ASN A 92 25.17 -13.84 5.09
N ASP A 93 25.42 -13.64 6.38
CA ASP A 93 26.75 -13.29 6.92
C ASP A 93 27.81 -14.39 6.66
N ALA A 94 27.39 -15.63 6.42
CA ALA A 94 28.28 -16.74 6.03
C ALA A 94 28.58 -16.77 4.53
N GLY A 95 27.96 -15.89 3.73
CA GLY A 95 28.11 -15.83 2.28
C GLY A 95 27.17 -16.74 1.49
N ASP A 96 26.25 -17.47 2.16
CA ASP A 96 25.29 -18.33 1.49
C ASP A 96 24.19 -17.51 0.81
N ALA A 97 23.81 -17.91 -0.40
CA ALA A 97 22.74 -17.29 -1.16
C ALA A 97 21.38 -17.47 -0.46
N LYS A 98 20.62 -16.38 -0.29
CA LYS A 98 19.31 -16.33 0.33
C LYS A 98 18.18 -16.05 -0.66
N ALA A 99 18.35 -15.06 -1.52
CA ALA A 99 17.38 -14.71 -2.54
C ALA A 99 18.07 -14.01 -3.73
N ASN A 100 17.43 -14.12 -4.88
CA ASN A 100 17.71 -13.29 -6.04
C ASN A 100 16.62 -12.23 -6.12
N VAL A 101 16.91 -10.97 -5.81
CA VAL A 101 15.96 -9.87 -5.82
C VAL A 101 16.05 -9.13 -7.14
N PHE A 102 14.99 -9.17 -7.93
CA PHE A 102 14.90 -8.45 -9.19
C PHE A 102 14.66 -6.97 -8.95
N PHE A 103 15.32 -6.15 -9.75
CA PHE A 103 15.18 -4.71 -9.71
C PHE A 103 15.34 -4.11 -11.11
N VAL A 104 14.81 -2.90 -11.28
CA VAL A 104 15.10 -2.02 -12.42
C VAL A 104 15.56 -0.68 -11.87
N ALA A 105 16.77 -0.28 -12.21
CA ALA A 105 17.31 1.01 -11.81
C ALA A 105 17.54 1.92 -13.02
N TYR A 106 17.15 3.17 -12.89
CA TYR A 106 17.44 4.22 -13.87
C TYR A 106 18.36 5.24 -13.22
N THR A 107 19.54 5.41 -13.80
CA THR A 107 20.52 6.40 -13.37
C THR A 107 20.73 7.43 -14.47
N LYS A 108 20.65 8.71 -14.13
CA LYS A 108 20.91 9.79 -15.06
C LYS A 108 22.36 9.74 -15.50
N ASP A 109 22.60 9.78 -16.81
CA ASP A 109 23.95 9.86 -17.38
C ASP A 109 24.60 11.21 -17.04
N ASP A 110 25.92 11.23 -17.01
CA ASP A 110 26.74 12.44 -16.75
C ASP A 110 26.41 13.16 -15.42
N ALA A 111 25.96 12.41 -14.40
CA ALA A 111 25.70 12.91 -13.06
C ALA A 111 26.66 12.28 -12.03
N GLU A 112 27.07 13.07 -11.04
CA GLU A 112 27.88 12.59 -9.92
C GLU A 112 27.00 11.74 -9.00
N ALA A 113 27.18 10.42 -9.01
CA ALA A 113 26.35 9.47 -8.27
C ALA A 113 26.26 9.79 -6.78
N GLU A 114 27.35 10.21 -6.14
CA GLU A 114 27.41 10.51 -4.70
C GLU A 114 26.56 11.73 -4.30
N LYS A 115 26.43 12.71 -5.18
CA LYS A 115 25.68 13.95 -4.92
C LYS A 115 24.21 13.87 -5.36
N ARG A 116 23.91 12.92 -6.26
CA ARG A 116 22.57 12.78 -6.82
C ARG A 116 21.68 11.95 -5.91
N PRO A 117 20.42 12.36 -5.65
CA PRO A 117 19.49 11.57 -4.86
C PRO A 117 19.23 10.20 -5.49
N VAL A 118 18.97 9.20 -4.65
CA VAL A 118 18.48 7.87 -5.05
C VAL A 118 17.17 7.57 -4.33
N THR A 119 16.16 7.15 -5.08
CA THR A 119 14.84 6.77 -4.57
C THR A 119 14.60 5.28 -4.78
N PHE A 120 14.40 4.56 -3.68
CA PHE A 120 14.00 3.17 -3.68
C PHE A 120 12.47 3.07 -3.69
N CYS A 121 11.92 2.45 -4.75
CA CYS A 121 10.50 2.41 -5.03
C CYS A 121 9.97 0.98 -4.92
N PHE A 122 8.83 0.80 -4.26
CA PHE A 122 8.17 -0.50 -4.13
C PHE A 122 6.67 -0.35 -3.92
N ASN A 123 5.91 -1.23 -4.55
CA ASN A 123 4.48 -1.37 -4.30
C ASN A 123 4.20 -2.27 -3.08
N GLY A 124 2.94 -2.42 -2.74
CA GLY A 124 2.49 -3.14 -1.55
C GLY A 124 1.92 -4.51 -1.81
N GLY A 125 0.66 -4.68 -1.59
CA GLY A 125 -0.10 -5.91 -1.56
C GLY A 125 -0.38 -6.38 -0.13
N PRO A 126 0.48 -7.17 0.56
CA PRO A 126 1.76 -7.74 0.12
C PRO A 126 1.62 -8.70 -1.05
N GLY A 127 2.69 -8.83 -1.84
CA GLY A 127 2.72 -9.69 -3.02
C GLY A 127 2.74 -8.95 -4.37
N SER A 128 2.84 -7.62 -4.37
CA SER A 128 2.97 -6.82 -5.59
C SER A 128 4.43 -6.56 -5.97
N SER A 129 4.74 -6.69 -7.26
CA SER A 129 5.94 -6.10 -7.85
C SER A 129 5.81 -4.58 -7.94
N SER A 130 6.90 -3.90 -8.28
CA SER A 130 6.93 -2.43 -8.38
C SER A 130 6.35 -1.87 -9.69
N VAL A 131 5.64 -2.68 -10.47
CA VAL A 131 5.15 -2.35 -11.81
C VAL A 131 4.28 -1.11 -11.87
N TRP A 132 3.43 -0.89 -10.84
CA TRP A 132 2.46 0.21 -10.82
C TRP A 132 3.16 1.57 -10.70
N LEU A 133 4.07 1.72 -9.75
CA LEU A 133 4.91 2.91 -9.61
C LEU A 133 5.86 3.07 -10.80
N HIS A 134 6.42 1.96 -11.31
CA HIS A 134 7.36 1.96 -12.41
C HIS A 134 6.72 2.47 -13.71
N LEU A 135 5.69 1.77 -14.19
CA LEU A 135 5.04 2.08 -15.47
C LEU A 135 3.78 2.95 -15.34
N GLY A 136 3.43 3.36 -14.14
CA GLY A 136 2.29 4.27 -13.92
C GLY A 136 2.71 5.69 -13.59
N MET A 137 3.81 5.85 -12.84
CA MET A 137 4.11 7.13 -12.20
C MET A 137 5.52 7.66 -12.51
N LEU A 138 6.57 6.88 -12.18
CA LEU A 138 7.92 7.42 -12.00
C LEU A 138 8.88 7.13 -13.15
N GLY A 139 8.73 5.98 -13.82
CA GLY A 139 9.66 5.53 -14.86
C GLY A 139 9.64 6.42 -16.11
N PRO A 140 10.60 6.21 -17.04
CA PRO A 140 10.68 7.00 -18.28
C PRO A 140 9.57 6.69 -19.29
N GLN A 141 8.91 5.55 -19.14
CA GLN A 141 7.75 5.12 -19.91
C GLN A 141 6.57 4.90 -18.97
N ARG A 142 5.35 5.12 -19.45
CA ARG A 142 4.12 4.82 -18.71
C ARG A 142 3.09 4.09 -19.55
N VAL A 143 2.24 3.33 -18.90
CA VAL A 143 1.06 2.72 -19.54
C VAL A 143 0.09 3.84 -19.92
N LYS A 144 -0.36 3.85 -21.17
CA LYS A 144 -1.41 4.77 -21.62
C LYS A 144 -2.74 4.33 -20.99
N MET A 145 -3.31 5.20 -20.19
CA MET A 145 -4.63 5.03 -19.57
C MET A 145 -5.60 6.11 -20.08
N SER A 146 -6.88 5.93 -19.81
CA SER A 146 -7.89 6.95 -20.10
C SER A 146 -8.01 7.92 -18.90
N ASP A 147 -8.17 9.22 -19.17
CA ASP A 147 -8.49 10.21 -18.13
C ASP A 147 -9.93 10.07 -17.61
N THR A 148 -10.79 9.42 -18.35
CA THR A 148 -12.11 9.00 -17.86
C THR A 148 -12.01 7.57 -17.32
N PRO A 149 -12.80 7.19 -16.29
CA PRO A 149 -12.72 5.85 -15.70
C PRO A 149 -13.37 4.78 -16.59
N LYS A 150 -12.71 4.54 -17.72
CA LYS A 150 -13.13 3.55 -18.74
C LYS A 150 -11.93 2.74 -19.22
N PRO A 151 -12.13 1.44 -19.51
CA PRO A 151 -11.07 0.62 -20.12
C PRO A 151 -10.72 1.11 -21.52
N LEU A 152 -9.46 0.95 -21.90
CA LEU A 152 -9.00 1.11 -23.27
C LEU A 152 -8.98 -0.24 -23.97
N HIS A 153 -9.26 -0.22 -25.28
CA HIS A 153 -9.17 -1.43 -26.11
C HIS A 153 -7.73 -1.94 -26.21
N PRO A 154 -7.51 -3.26 -26.07
CA PRO A 154 -6.21 -3.86 -26.42
C PRO A 154 -5.92 -3.73 -27.94
N PRO A 155 -4.64 -3.73 -28.36
CA PRO A 155 -3.45 -3.87 -27.54
C PRO A 155 -3.14 -2.60 -26.74
N HIS A 156 -2.66 -2.78 -25.51
CA HIS A 156 -2.30 -1.68 -24.63
C HIS A 156 -0.95 -1.07 -25.03
N GLN A 157 -0.79 0.23 -24.80
CA GLN A 157 0.35 1.00 -25.30
C GLN A 157 1.20 1.53 -24.14
N LEU A 158 2.52 1.47 -24.33
CA LEU A 158 3.48 2.28 -23.58
C LEU A 158 3.70 3.60 -24.30
N ILE A 159 3.77 4.67 -23.54
CA ILE A 159 4.06 6.01 -24.02
C ILE A 159 5.18 6.64 -23.18
N ALA A 160 5.89 7.62 -23.72
CA ALA A 160 6.85 8.39 -22.96
C ALA A 160 6.18 9.04 -21.74
N ASN A 161 6.89 9.10 -20.63
CA ASN A 161 6.40 9.72 -19.40
C ASN A 161 7.05 11.09 -19.16
N PRO A 162 6.44 12.20 -19.58
CA PRO A 162 6.99 13.53 -19.35
C PRO A 162 6.93 13.94 -17.86
N TYR A 163 6.26 13.14 -17.02
CA TYR A 163 6.11 13.35 -15.59
C TYR A 163 7.07 12.50 -14.76
N SER A 164 8.03 11.81 -15.38
CA SER A 164 9.06 11.05 -14.67
C SER A 164 9.85 11.93 -13.69
N MET A 165 10.35 11.34 -12.61
CA MET A 165 11.17 12.02 -11.61
C MET A 165 12.69 11.93 -11.91
N LEU A 166 13.09 11.45 -13.09
CA LEU A 166 14.50 11.27 -13.45
C LEU A 166 15.32 12.57 -13.57
N ASP A 167 14.69 13.73 -13.62
CA ASP A 167 15.39 15.01 -13.48
C ASP A 167 15.79 15.34 -12.03
N GLN A 168 15.05 14.79 -11.05
CA GLN A 168 15.25 15.06 -9.61
C GLN A 168 16.09 13.99 -8.91
N THR A 169 15.88 12.72 -9.25
CA THR A 169 16.45 11.57 -8.53
C THR A 169 16.73 10.40 -9.46
N ASP A 170 17.69 9.53 -9.11
CA ASP A 170 17.76 8.21 -9.69
C ASP A 170 16.70 7.31 -9.07
N LEU A 171 16.18 6.35 -9.84
CA LEU A 171 15.05 5.51 -9.45
C LEU A 171 15.49 4.05 -9.38
N VAL A 172 15.16 3.36 -8.30
CA VAL A 172 15.41 1.93 -8.11
C VAL A 172 14.10 1.24 -7.75
N PHE A 173 13.50 0.56 -8.71
CA PHE A 173 12.28 -0.23 -8.52
C PHE A 173 12.64 -1.62 -8.03
N ILE A 174 12.20 -1.96 -6.83
CA ILE A 174 12.51 -3.23 -6.16
C ILE A 174 11.29 -4.13 -6.23
N ASP A 175 11.45 -5.34 -6.72
CA ASP A 175 10.44 -6.38 -6.58
C ASP A 175 10.74 -7.20 -5.32
N PRO A 176 9.95 -7.10 -4.23
CA PRO A 176 10.16 -7.92 -3.04
C PRO A 176 10.17 -9.42 -3.36
N VAL A 177 10.81 -10.22 -2.52
CA VAL A 177 10.97 -11.66 -2.77
C VAL A 177 9.61 -12.34 -3.01
N SER A 178 9.54 -13.16 -4.05
CA SER A 178 8.36 -13.85 -4.61
C SER A 178 7.45 -12.98 -5.47
N THR A 179 7.79 -11.72 -5.73
CA THR A 179 7.10 -10.85 -6.69
C THR A 179 7.98 -10.60 -7.93
N GLY A 180 7.43 -10.07 -9.00
CA GLY A 180 8.15 -9.86 -10.25
C GLY A 180 8.93 -11.11 -10.66
N PHE A 181 10.24 -10.95 -10.90
CA PHE A 181 11.17 -12.05 -11.10
C PHE A 181 12.00 -12.41 -9.86
N SER A 182 11.71 -11.82 -8.70
CA SER A 182 12.40 -12.13 -7.46
C SER A 182 12.02 -13.50 -6.91
N ARG A 183 13.01 -14.30 -6.54
CA ARG A 183 12.77 -15.66 -6.02
C ARG A 183 13.74 -15.96 -4.87
N PRO A 184 13.33 -16.78 -3.89
CA PRO A 184 14.27 -17.36 -2.93
C PRO A 184 15.36 -18.13 -3.65
N ALA A 185 16.56 -18.19 -3.09
CA ALA A 185 17.65 -19.01 -3.62
C ALA A 185 17.29 -20.51 -3.53
N LYS A 186 17.95 -21.32 -4.35
CA LYS A 186 17.69 -22.77 -4.38
C LYS A 186 17.93 -23.40 -3.00
N GLY A 187 16.90 -24.06 -2.46
CA GLY A 187 16.92 -24.70 -1.15
C GLY A 187 16.43 -23.80 0.00
N GLU A 188 16.23 -22.51 -0.23
CA GLU A 188 15.68 -21.58 0.76
C GLU A 188 14.15 -21.63 0.81
N LYS A 189 13.62 -21.55 2.03
CA LYS A 189 12.17 -21.54 2.25
C LYS A 189 11.59 -20.16 1.99
N LYS A 190 10.55 -20.07 1.17
CA LYS A 190 9.90 -18.78 0.84
C LYS A 190 9.32 -18.05 2.07
N GLN A 191 8.87 -18.80 3.09
CA GLN A 191 8.28 -18.25 4.30
C GLN A 191 9.20 -17.30 5.08
N GLN A 192 10.51 -17.44 4.95
CA GLN A 192 11.48 -16.53 5.58
C GLN A 192 11.50 -15.11 4.97
N PHE A 193 10.63 -14.84 3.98
CA PHE A 193 10.46 -13.54 3.33
C PHE A 193 9.01 -13.05 3.37
N HIS A 194 8.07 -13.88 3.88
CA HIS A 194 6.64 -13.63 3.81
C HIS A 194 6.07 -13.26 5.18
N GLY A 195 6.51 -12.18 5.73
CA GLY A 195 6.07 -11.57 6.97
C GLY A 195 6.47 -10.11 7.03
N TYR A 196 5.94 -9.37 7.98
CA TYR A 196 6.26 -7.94 8.09
C TYR A 196 7.74 -7.72 8.40
N ASP A 197 8.27 -8.35 9.42
CA ASP A 197 9.68 -8.24 9.83
C ASP A 197 10.63 -8.82 8.76
N GLU A 198 10.29 -9.97 8.17
CA GLU A 198 11.05 -10.61 7.11
C GLU A 198 11.13 -9.75 5.86
N ASP A 199 10.04 -9.08 5.51
CA ASP A 199 9.95 -8.14 4.40
C ASP A 199 10.85 -6.92 4.65
N LEU A 200 10.77 -6.31 5.83
CA LEU A 200 11.63 -5.19 6.19
C LEU A 200 13.11 -5.56 6.17
N ARG A 201 13.47 -6.74 6.71
CA ARG A 201 14.86 -7.23 6.70
C ARG A 201 15.37 -7.47 5.29
N SER A 202 14.58 -8.12 4.44
CA SER A 202 15.01 -8.45 3.07
C SER A 202 15.11 -7.23 2.17
N VAL A 203 14.12 -6.33 2.21
CA VAL A 203 14.17 -5.09 1.43
C VAL A 203 15.22 -4.12 1.99
N GLY A 204 15.36 -4.04 3.31
CA GLY A 204 16.41 -3.25 3.96
C GLY A 204 17.81 -3.73 3.59
N GLN A 205 18.04 -5.05 3.57
CA GLN A 205 19.30 -5.63 3.10
C GLN A 205 19.55 -5.31 1.63
N PHE A 206 18.54 -5.45 0.76
CA PHE A 206 18.68 -5.06 -0.64
C PHE A 206 19.11 -3.59 -0.79
N ILE A 207 18.50 -2.68 -0.05
CA ILE A 207 18.84 -1.24 -0.11
C ILE A 207 20.29 -1.01 0.34
N HIS A 208 20.72 -1.66 1.42
CA HIS A 208 22.10 -1.61 1.90
C HIS A 208 23.08 -2.15 0.84
N ASP A 209 22.83 -3.34 0.30
CA ASP A 209 23.71 -4.01 -0.65
C ASP A 209 23.78 -3.24 -1.98
N TYR A 210 22.64 -2.72 -2.47
CA TYR A 210 22.60 -1.83 -3.63
C TYR A 210 23.40 -0.56 -3.40
N THR A 211 23.20 0.11 -2.25
CA THR A 211 23.91 1.33 -1.88
C THR A 211 25.43 1.12 -1.87
N THR A 212 25.86 -0.02 -1.34
CA THR A 212 27.26 -0.40 -1.28
C THR A 212 27.82 -0.75 -2.67
N LYS A 213 27.12 -1.63 -3.41
CA LYS A 213 27.56 -2.11 -4.73
C LYS A 213 27.70 -0.99 -5.76
N TYR A 214 26.80 0.01 -5.71
CA TYR A 214 26.76 1.11 -6.67
C TYR A 214 27.35 2.43 -6.14
N GLY A 215 28.05 2.41 -5.00
CA GLY A 215 28.74 3.58 -4.46
C GLY A 215 27.80 4.73 -4.06
N ARG A 216 26.62 4.41 -3.51
CA ARG A 216 25.56 5.42 -3.22
C ARG A 216 25.51 5.85 -1.73
N TRP A 217 26.56 5.61 -0.96
CA TRP A 217 26.58 6.00 0.46
C TRP A 217 26.48 7.51 0.67
N GLY A 218 27.14 8.31 -0.17
CA GLY A 218 27.06 9.79 -0.14
C GLY A 218 25.75 10.37 -0.69
N SER A 219 24.98 9.60 -1.48
CA SER A 219 23.72 10.08 -2.08
C SER A 219 22.66 10.41 -1.03
N PRO A 220 21.89 11.50 -1.18
CA PRO A 220 20.63 11.67 -0.47
C PRO A 220 19.67 10.50 -0.79
N LYS A 221 19.02 9.93 0.22
CA LYS A 221 18.24 8.69 0.10
C LYS A 221 16.77 8.93 0.37
N PHE A 222 15.94 8.37 -0.52
CA PHE A 222 14.48 8.44 -0.43
C PHE A 222 13.86 7.05 -0.53
N LEU A 223 12.75 6.85 0.18
CA LEU A 223 11.85 5.71 -0.02
C LEU A 223 10.55 6.22 -0.66
N LEU A 224 9.99 5.43 -1.58
CA LEU A 224 8.67 5.69 -2.14
C LEU A 224 7.88 4.39 -2.14
N GLY A 225 6.82 4.35 -1.32
CA GLY A 225 5.98 3.17 -1.13
C GLY A 225 4.52 3.44 -1.40
N GLU A 226 3.85 2.51 -2.11
CA GLU A 226 2.41 2.57 -2.37
C GLU A 226 1.66 1.49 -1.61
N SER A 227 0.49 1.83 -1.06
CA SER A 227 -0.39 0.89 -0.38
C SER A 227 0.28 0.27 0.86
N TYR A 228 0.34 -1.08 0.98
CA TYR A 228 1.18 -1.77 1.97
C TYR A 228 2.67 -1.36 1.86
N GLY A 229 3.13 -0.92 0.68
CA GLY A 229 4.47 -0.34 0.53
C GLY A 229 4.70 0.91 1.40
N GLY A 230 3.64 1.62 1.79
CA GLY A 230 3.72 2.68 2.79
C GLY A 230 4.04 2.18 4.19
N LEU A 231 3.40 1.08 4.63
CA LEU A 231 3.75 0.37 5.87
C LEU A 231 5.21 -0.08 5.83
N ARG A 232 5.65 -0.67 4.69
CA ARG A 232 7.05 -1.04 4.46
C ARG A 232 7.98 0.16 4.55
N ALA A 233 7.68 1.28 3.88
CA ALA A 233 8.51 2.48 3.91
C ALA A 233 8.65 3.06 5.33
N ALA A 234 7.54 3.11 6.08
CA ALA A 234 7.52 3.53 7.46
C ALA A 234 8.34 2.59 8.37
N GLY A 235 8.21 1.27 8.19
CA GLY A 235 9.02 0.28 8.92
C GLY A 235 10.50 0.33 8.55
N LEU A 236 10.81 0.45 7.26
CA LEU A 236 12.19 0.58 6.76
C LEU A 236 12.89 1.84 7.28
N SER A 237 12.17 2.92 7.59
CA SER A 237 12.78 4.10 8.18
C SER A 237 13.51 3.78 9.50
N GLY A 238 12.94 2.89 10.31
CA GLY A 238 13.59 2.40 11.53
C GLY A 238 14.64 1.31 11.26
N GLU A 239 14.36 0.34 10.40
CA GLU A 239 15.29 -0.75 10.08
C GLU A 239 16.60 -0.20 9.50
N LEU A 240 16.53 0.72 8.52
CA LEU A 240 17.70 1.34 7.91
C LEU A 240 18.50 2.19 8.91
N GLN A 241 17.80 2.99 9.72
CA GLN A 241 18.42 3.86 10.72
C GLN A 241 19.09 3.05 11.83
N ASN A 242 18.42 2.02 12.36
CA ASN A 242 18.91 1.29 13.53
C ASN A 242 19.94 0.22 13.18
N ARG A 243 19.72 -0.54 12.09
CA ARG A 243 20.58 -1.65 11.71
C ARG A 243 21.78 -1.21 10.88
N TYR A 244 21.54 -0.33 9.89
CA TYR A 244 22.56 0.06 8.93
C TYR A 244 23.12 1.48 9.15
N ARG A 245 22.60 2.23 10.14
CA ARG A 245 22.96 3.64 10.38
C ARG A 245 22.76 4.51 9.13
N MET A 246 21.80 4.13 8.30
CA MET A 246 21.45 4.81 7.06
C MET A 246 20.27 5.75 7.33
N TYR A 247 20.53 7.03 7.25
CA TYR A 247 19.52 8.09 7.45
C TYR A 247 18.91 8.51 6.12
N LEU A 248 17.60 8.66 6.10
CA LEU A 248 16.83 9.06 4.92
C LEU A 248 16.62 10.58 4.89
N ASN A 249 16.60 11.16 3.69
CA ASN A 249 16.20 12.54 3.46
C ASN A 249 14.67 12.66 3.33
N GLY A 250 14.01 11.67 2.74
CA GLY A 250 12.57 11.72 2.57
C GLY A 250 11.89 10.36 2.37
N ILE A 251 10.59 10.35 2.67
CA ILE A 251 9.70 9.22 2.42
C ILE A 251 8.46 9.74 1.69
N VAL A 252 8.10 9.10 0.60
CA VAL A 252 6.85 9.34 -0.13
C VAL A 252 5.90 8.17 0.09
N LEU A 253 4.70 8.46 0.56
CA LEU A 253 3.63 7.51 0.86
C LEU A 253 2.51 7.73 -0.16
N VAL A 254 2.36 6.83 -1.14
CA VAL A 254 1.34 6.93 -2.18
C VAL A 254 0.18 6.02 -1.81
N SER A 255 -1.03 6.56 -1.63
CA SER A 255 -2.22 5.78 -1.26
C SER A 255 -1.88 4.73 -0.19
N ALA A 256 -1.22 5.17 0.86
CA ALA A 256 -0.54 4.29 1.79
C ALA A 256 -1.38 3.96 3.03
N VAL A 257 -1.12 2.80 3.62
CA VAL A 257 -1.51 2.47 4.98
C VAL A 257 -0.26 2.39 5.85
N VAL A 258 -0.29 2.95 7.04
CA VAL A 258 0.78 2.89 8.04
C VAL A 258 0.28 2.23 9.32
N ASP A 259 -1.02 2.31 9.60
CA ASP A 259 -1.70 1.67 10.72
C ASP A 259 -2.97 0.97 10.22
N PHE A 260 -3.01 -0.36 10.27
CA PHE A 260 -4.17 -1.13 9.81
C PHE A 260 -5.44 -0.91 10.64
N ARG A 261 -5.32 -0.39 11.87
CA ARG A 261 -6.49 0.01 12.67
C ARG A 261 -7.35 1.04 11.94
N THR A 262 -6.74 1.90 11.14
CA THR A 262 -7.45 2.98 10.41
C THR A 262 -8.27 2.49 9.22
N ILE A 263 -8.02 1.26 8.74
CA ILE A 263 -8.69 0.72 7.54
C ILE A 263 -9.41 -0.62 7.76
N ARG A 264 -9.20 -1.29 8.91
CA ARG A 264 -9.83 -2.58 9.23
C ARG A 264 -11.20 -2.38 9.85
N GLN A 265 -12.24 -2.36 9.01
CA GLN A 265 -13.63 -2.34 9.44
C GLN A 265 -14.05 -3.72 9.97
N GLY A 266 -14.69 -3.76 11.13
CA GLY A 266 -15.15 -5.00 11.74
C GLY A 266 -15.61 -4.80 13.19
N SER A 267 -16.10 -5.87 13.81
CA SER A 267 -16.51 -5.84 15.22
C SER A 267 -15.34 -5.42 16.11
N GLY A 268 -15.58 -4.45 16.99
CA GLY A 268 -14.59 -3.92 17.92
C GLY A 268 -13.67 -2.84 17.37
N ASN A 269 -13.87 -2.42 16.12
CA ASN A 269 -13.13 -1.29 15.54
C ASN A 269 -14.04 -0.30 14.83
N ASP A 270 -14.66 0.58 15.60
CA ASP A 270 -15.54 1.62 15.08
C ASP A 270 -14.79 2.77 14.39
N LEU A 271 -13.53 3.00 14.74
CA LEU A 271 -12.69 4.05 14.16
C LEU A 271 -12.66 3.99 12.63
N ALA A 272 -12.45 2.81 12.07
CA ALA A 272 -12.34 2.65 10.62
C ALA A 272 -13.62 3.06 9.87
N TYR A 273 -14.82 2.87 10.45
CA TYR A 273 -16.07 3.31 9.82
C TYR A 273 -16.13 4.83 9.68
N SER A 274 -15.72 5.56 10.72
CA SER A 274 -15.65 7.02 10.68
C SER A 274 -14.62 7.51 9.65
N LEU A 275 -13.45 6.86 9.58
CA LEU A 275 -12.38 7.28 8.66
C LEU A 275 -12.68 7.01 7.17
N PHE A 276 -13.63 6.14 6.84
CA PHE A 276 -14.07 5.90 5.46
C PHE A 276 -15.14 6.90 4.98
N LEU A 277 -15.86 7.55 5.89
CA LEU A 277 -17.01 8.38 5.55
C LEU A 277 -16.68 9.52 4.56
N PRO A 278 -15.57 10.28 4.69
CA PRO A 278 -15.23 11.33 3.73
C PRO A 278 -15.01 10.80 2.31
N THR A 279 -14.42 9.62 2.16
CA THR A 279 -14.26 8.97 0.85
C THR A 279 -15.61 8.50 0.28
N TYR A 280 -16.55 8.06 1.14
CA TYR A 280 -17.93 7.77 0.69
C TYR A 280 -18.62 9.02 0.16
N ALA A 281 -18.47 10.15 0.85
CA ALA A 281 -19.03 11.44 0.41
C ALA A 281 -18.43 11.90 -0.93
N ALA A 282 -17.11 11.80 -1.09
CA ALA A 282 -16.44 12.09 -2.35
C ALA A 282 -16.96 11.21 -3.49
N THR A 283 -17.14 9.92 -3.23
CA THR A 283 -17.65 8.96 -4.21
C THR A 283 -19.09 9.25 -4.58
N ALA A 284 -19.96 9.50 -3.59
CA ALA A 284 -21.36 9.87 -3.83
C ALA A 284 -21.49 11.18 -4.61
N TRP A 285 -20.64 12.16 -4.31
CA TRP A 285 -20.53 13.40 -5.09
C TRP A 285 -20.15 13.14 -6.54
N TYR A 286 -19.15 12.32 -6.81
CA TYR A 286 -18.73 11.96 -8.17
C TYR A 286 -19.86 11.32 -8.96
N HIS A 287 -20.59 10.38 -8.36
CA HIS A 287 -21.69 9.65 -9.00
C HIS A 287 -23.02 10.39 -9.03
N LYS A 288 -23.05 11.65 -8.62
CA LYS A 288 -24.26 12.49 -8.60
C LYS A 288 -25.37 11.85 -7.75
N ALA A 289 -25.00 11.37 -6.59
CA ALA A 289 -25.90 10.73 -5.62
C ALA A 289 -26.25 11.62 -4.42
N LEU A 290 -25.71 12.84 -4.35
CA LEU A 290 -25.98 13.81 -3.30
C LEU A 290 -27.07 14.80 -3.71
N SER A 291 -27.58 15.58 -2.73
CA SER A 291 -28.53 16.68 -2.97
C SER A 291 -27.93 17.74 -3.91
N GLU A 292 -28.78 18.54 -4.56
CA GLU A 292 -28.35 19.64 -5.43
C GLU A 292 -27.43 20.64 -4.70
N GLU A 293 -27.70 20.89 -3.42
CA GLU A 293 -26.90 21.78 -2.58
C GLU A 293 -25.47 21.27 -2.46
N LEU A 294 -25.28 20.04 -1.96
CA LEU A 294 -23.94 19.42 -1.82
C LEU A 294 -23.27 19.20 -3.18
N GLN A 295 -24.06 18.88 -4.20
CA GLN A 295 -23.57 18.65 -5.55
C GLN A 295 -23.02 19.93 -6.21
N SER A 296 -23.47 21.11 -5.79
CA SER A 296 -23.00 22.40 -6.27
C SER A 296 -21.65 22.82 -5.66
N LEU A 297 -21.25 22.19 -4.56
CA LEU A 297 -19.98 22.45 -3.90
C LEU A 297 -18.81 21.78 -4.65
N SER A 298 -17.59 22.32 -4.45
CA SER A 298 -16.38 21.62 -4.87
C SER A 298 -16.11 20.40 -3.99
N ILE A 299 -15.40 19.40 -4.53
CA ILE A 299 -15.15 18.13 -3.83
C ILE A 299 -14.46 18.33 -2.47
N ASP A 300 -13.49 19.24 -2.39
CA ASP A 300 -12.79 19.56 -1.14
C ASP A 300 -13.75 20.07 -0.05
N LYS A 301 -14.77 20.85 -0.40
CA LYS A 301 -15.78 21.30 0.55
C LYS A 301 -16.71 20.19 1.02
N VAL A 302 -17.10 19.29 0.13
CA VAL A 302 -17.91 18.13 0.50
C VAL A 302 -17.14 17.19 1.42
N VAL A 303 -15.88 16.92 1.08
CA VAL A 303 -14.99 16.10 1.91
C VAL A 303 -14.80 16.74 3.29
N ALA A 304 -14.53 18.04 3.37
CA ALA A 304 -14.36 18.75 4.65
C ALA A 304 -15.61 18.67 5.55
N GLN A 305 -16.82 18.82 4.98
CA GLN A 305 -18.06 18.63 5.75
C GLN A 305 -18.21 17.17 6.26
N ALA A 306 -17.82 16.20 5.45
CA ALA A 306 -17.87 14.80 5.84
C ALA A 306 -16.83 14.46 6.92
N GLU A 307 -15.64 15.07 6.88
CA GLU A 307 -14.61 14.93 7.91
C GLU A 307 -15.03 15.53 9.25
N GLU A 308 -15.64 16.73 9.22
CA GLU A 308 -16.20 17.36 10.42
C GLU A 308 -17.26 16.46 11.05
N PHE A 309 -18.24 16.00 10.28
CA PHE A 309 -19.27 15.09 10.74
C PHE A 309 -18.68 13.77 11.26
N ALA A 310 -17.71 13.18 10.55
CA ALA A 310 -17.06 11.93 10.94
C ALA A 310 -16.31 12.07 12.27
N ARG A 311 -15.65 13.20 12.49
CA ARG A 311 -14.82 13.48 13.67
C ARG A 311 -15.66 13.80 14.90
N GLU A 312 -16.76 14.49 14.72
CA GLU A 312 -17.60 14.99 15.82
C GLU A 312 -18.78 14.06 16.08
N SER A 313 -19.84 14.16 15.31
CA SER A 313 -21.12 13.50 15.60
C SER A 313 -21.08 11.99 15.38
N TYR A 314 -20.50 11.53 14.25
CA TYR A 314 -20.54 10.11 13.92
C TYR A 314 -19.66 9.27 14.86
N MET A 315 -18.46 9.73 15.21
CA MET A 315 -17.60 9.03 16.16
C MET A 315 -18.23 8.96 17.55
N GLN A 316 -18.88 10.04 18.02
CA GLN A 316 -19.58 10.05 19.31
C GLN A 316 -20.73 9.04 19.33
N ALA A 317 -21.50 8.97 18.24
CA ALA A 317 -22.60 8.01 18.11
C ALA A 317 -22.10 6.55 18.07
N LEU A 318 -20.98 6.28 17.38
CA LEU A 318 -20.39 4.95 17.38
C LEU A 318 -19.90 4.52 18.77
N VAL A 319 -19.36 5.46 19.57
CA VAL A 319 -18.96 5.22 20.96
C VAL A 319 -20.17 5.03 21.88
N ALA A 320 -21.27 5.79 21.66
CA ALA A 320 -22.52 5.64 22.41
C ALA A 320 -23.16 4.25 22.21
N GLY A 321 -23.04 3.69 21.00
CA GLY A 321 -23.57 2.36 20.68
C GLY A 321 -25.07 2.26 20.95
N ASP A 322 -25.49 1.25 21.71
CA ASP A 322 -26.90 1.01 22.05
C ASP A 322 -27.49 2.02 23.04
N SER A 323 -26.66 2.91 23.61
CA SER A 323 -27.14 4.01 24.47
C SER A 323 -27.51 5.29 23.70
N LEU A 324 -27.32 5.31 22.38
CA LEU A 324 -27.72 6.42 21.53
C LEU A 324 -29.27 6.56 21.56
N SER A 325 -29.78 7.77 21.80
CA SER A 325 -31.23 8.01 21.80
C SER A 325 -31.82 7.84 20.39
N ASP A 326 -33.11 7.53 20.30
CA ASP A 326 -33.82 7.38 19.02
C ASP A 326 -33.83 8.69 18.22
N ASP A 327 -33.91 9.84 18.90
CA ASP A 327 -33.89 11.16 18.26
C ASP A 327 -32.50 11.46 17.69
N ASP A 328 -31.41 11.28 18.47
CA ASP A 328 -30.04 11.47 18.00
C ASP A 328 -29.70 10.50 16.87
N ARG A 329 -30.18 9.26 16.96
CA ARG A 329 -30.02 8.25 15.90
C ARG A 329 -30.67 8.69 14.59
N THR A 330 -31.88 9.24 14.68
CA THR A 330 -32.63 9.71 13.50
C THR A 330 -31.93 10.89 12.84
N GLU A 331 -31.46 11.87 13.61
CA GLU A 331 -30.72 13.01 13.10
C GLU A 331 -29.40 12.58 12.43
N LEU A 332 -28.67 11.67 13.08
CA LEU A 332 -27.43 11.12 12.56
C LEU A 332 -27.64 10.37 11.23
N ILE A 333 -28.67 9.52 11.15
CA ILE A 333 -29.03 8.81 9.91
C ILE A 333 -29.34 9.78 8.79
N SER A 334 -30.12 10.85 9.08
CA SER A 334 -30.44 11.89 8.09
C SER A 334 -29.17 12.53 7.54
N ARG A 335 -28.27 12.99 8.41
CA ARG A 335 -27.02 13.62 7.99
C ARG A 335 -26.09 12.67 7.25
N MET A 336 -26.00 11.43 7.70
CA MET A 336 -25.19 10.38 7.04
C MET A 336 -25.76 10.06 5.65
N SER A 337 -27.10 10.02 5.50
CA SER A 337 -27.77 9.83 4.20
C SER A 337 -27.45 10.97 3.22
N GLU A 338 -27.51 12.22 3.67
CA GLU A 338 -27.15 13.39 2.88
C GLU A 338 -25.72 13.32 2.35
N LEU A 339 -24.76 12.92 3.19
CA LEU A 339 -23.33 12.89 2.86
C LEU A 339 -22.94 11.65 2.03
N THR A 340 -23.64 10.53 2.17
CA THR A 340 -23.22 9.26 1.52
C THR A 340 -24.10 8.87 0.33
N GLY A 341 -25.28 9.48 0.17
CA GLY A 341 -26.24 9.09 -0.86
C GLY A 341 -26.93 7.75 -0.60
N LEU A 342 -26.73 7.14 0.58
CA LEU A 342 -27.41 5.92 1.00
C LEU A 342 -28.75 6.24 1.64
N SER A 343 -29.74 5.34 1.50
CA SER A 343 -31.05 5.60 2.08
C SER A 343 -31.04 5.50 3.61
N PRO A 344 -31.91 6.27 4.32
CA PRO A 344 -32.05 6.19 5.77
C PRO A 344 -32.35 4.77 6.27
N GLU A 345 -33.22 4.04 5.57
CA GLU A 345 -33.59 2.67 5.94
C GLU A 345 -32.41 1.70 5.78
N TYR A 346 -31.52 1.94 4.83
CA TYR A 346 -30.30 1.13 4.70
C TYR A 346 -29.33 1.40 5.84
N LEU A 347 -29.10 2.68 6.15
CA LEU A 347 -28.20 3.11 7.22
C LEU A 347 -28.65 2.59 8.60
N ASP A 348 -29.96 2.60 8.84
CA ASP A 348 -30.54 2.04 10.05
C ASP A 348 -30.31 0.51 10.13
N ARG A 349 -30.60 -0.23 9.06
CA ARG A 349 -30.42 -1.69 9.01
C ARG A 349 -28.99 -2.17 9.16
N VAL A 350 -28.01 -1.39 8.72
CA VAL A 350 -26.58 -1.72 8.91
C VAL A 350 -26.03 -1.21 10.23
N ASN A 351 -26.92 -0.73 11.11
CA ASN A 351 -26.57 -0.17 12.41
C ASN A 351 -25.47 0.90 12.32
N LEU A 352 -25.63 1.84 11.38
CA LEU A 352 -24.71 2.94 11.06
C LEU A 352 -23.30 2.51 10.58
N ARG A 353 -23.00 1.22 10.55
CA ARG A 353 -21.65 0.67 10.22
C ARG A 353 -21.60 0.17 8.79
N VAL A 354 -21.45 1.13 7.86
CA VAL A 354 -21.31 0.82 6.43
C VAL A 354 -19.87 0.41 6.14
N SER A 355 -19.65 -0.87 5.83
CA SER A 355 -18.33 -1.31 5.37
C SER A 355 -18.08 -0.91 3.92
N MET A 356 -16.80 -0.84 3.52
CA MET A 356 -16.38 -0.51 2.15
C MET A 356 -17.05 -1.41 1.10
N GLY A 357 -17.12 -2.73 1.34
CA GLY A 357 -17.79 -3.67 0.43
C GLY A 357 -19.28 -3.39 0.29
N ARG A 358 -19.97 -3.12 1.42
CA ARG A 358 -21.39 -2.73 1.44
C ARG A 358 -21.64 -1.43 0.71
N PHE A 359 -20.82 -0.42 0.95
CA PHE A 359 -20.92 0.85 0.24
C PHE A 359 -20.75 0.67 -1.27
N GLY A 360 -19.72 -0.12 -1.68
CA GLY A 360 -19.45 -0.40 -3.09
C GLY A 360 -20.59 -1.13 -3.81
N LYS A 361 -21.35 -1.95 -3.10
CA LYS A 361 -22.52 -2.67 -3.64
C LYS A 361 -23.79 -1.83 -3.61
N GLU A 362 -23.98 -0.96 -2.59
CA GLU A 362 -25.25 -0.27 -2.33
C GLU A 362 -25.42 1.04 -3.09
N LEU A 363 -24.40 1.89 -3.15
CA LEU A 363 -24.51 3.25 -3.67
C LEU A 363 -25.21 3.36 -5.03
N LEU A 364 -24.86 2.47 -5.96
CA LEU A 364 -25.42 2.48 -7.32
C LEU A 364 -26.33 1.28 -7.61
N ARG A 365 -26.84 0.60 -6.58
CA ARG A 365 -27.71 -0.59 -6.70
C ARG A 365 -28.94 -0.33 -7.57
N SER A 366 -29.58 0.83 -7.43
CA SER A 366 -30.74 1.22 -8.25
C SER A 366 -30.40 1.36 -9.74
N ARG A 367 -29.15 1.65 -10.06
CA ARG A 367 -28.62 1.72 -11.44
C ARG A 367 -28.08 0.39 -11.94
N LYS A 368 -28.19 -0.68 -11.13
CA LYS A 368 -27.64 -2.02 -11.40
C LYS A 368 -26.12 -1.97 -11.64
N GLN A 369 -25.41 -1.18 -10.86
CA GLN A 369 -23.96 -0.99 -10.93
C GLN A 369 -23.31 -1.16 -9.56
N VAL A 370 -22.06 -1.55 -9.58
CA VAL A 370 -21.15 -1.58 -8.44
C VAL A 370 -19.98 -0.66 -8.72
N ILE A 371 -19.27 -0.21 -7.67
CA ILE A 371 -18.12 0.69 -7.79
C ILE A 371 -16.82 -0.02 -7.46
N GLY A 372 -15.71 0.49 -8.02
CA GLY A 372 -14.38 -0.03 -7.80
C GLY A 372 -13.84 0.30 -6.40
N ARG A 373 -13.04 -0.62 -5.86
CA ARG A 373 -12.35 -0.44 -4.58
C ARG A 373 -11.07 0.41 -4.73
N PHE A 374 -10.28 0.14 -5.75
CA PHE A 374 -9.06 0.93 -5.99
C PHE A 374 -9.36 2.33 -6.52
N ASP A 375 -10.44 2.47 -7.26
CA ASP A 375 -10.92 3.79 -7.68
C ASP A 375 -12.44 3.74 -7.84
N SER A 376 -13.12 4.36 -6.91
CA SER A 376 -14.58 4.32 -6.83
C SER A 376 -15.31 5.09 -7.94
N ARG A 377 -14.59 5.76 -8.83
CA ARG A 377 -15.14 6.35 -10.06
C ARG A 377 -15.44 5.29 -11.11
N TYR A 378 -14.72 4.15 -11.09
CA TYR A 378 -14.98 3.05 -12.01
C TYR A 378 -16.20 2.26 -11.58
N THR A 379 -17.04 1.91 -12.55
CA THR A 379 -18.26 1.12 -12.33
C THR A 379 -18.20 -0.18 -13.11
N GLY A 380 -18.89 -1.19 -12.56
CA GLY A 380 -19.08 -2.48 -13.19
C GLY A 380 -20.47 -3.05 -12.91
N THR A 381 -20.72 -4.25 -13.35
CA THR A 381 -21.96 -4.99 -13.08
C THR A 381 -21.62 -6.36 -12.53
N ASP A 382 -22.28 -6.75 -11.44
CA ASP A 382 -22.23 -8.11 -10.92
C ASP A 382 -23.31 -8.97 -11.60
N ALA A 383 -23.24 -10.29 -11.43
CA ALA A 383 -24.23 -11.22 -11.96
C ALA A 383 -25.65 -10.95 -11.38
N ASP A 384 -25.69 -10.51 -10.12
CA ASP A 384 -26.94 -10.02 -9.48
C ASP A 384 -26.69 -8.74 -8.66
N HIS A 385 -27.78 -8.11 -8.24
CA HIS A 385 -27.74 -6.85 -7.47
C HIS A 385 -28.22 -7.02 -6.02
N VAL A 386 -28.25 -8.26 -5.54
CA VAL A 386 -28.51 -8.64 -4.15
C VAL A 386 -27.18 -8.85 -3.42
N GLY A 387 -27.21 -9.10 -2.12
CA GLY A 387 -26.01 -9.32 -1.32
C GLY A 387 -25.27 -8.03 -0.92
N ASP A 388 -24.21 -8.22 -0.14
CA ASP A 388 -23.49 -7.15 0.57
C ASP A 388 -22.06 -6.93 0.05
N SER A 389 -21.62 -7.71 -0.93
CA SER A 389 -20.27 -7.64 -1.47
C SER A 389 -20.27 -7.54 -2.99
N VAL A 390 -19.27 -6.88 -3.52
CA VAL A 390 -18.98 -6.79 -4.95
C VAL A 390 -18.28 -8.07 -5.38
N GLU A 391 -18.72 -8.71 -6.47
CA GLU A 391 -18.12 -9.97 -6.97
C GLU A 391 -16.70 -9.77 -7.47
N HIS A 392 -16.44 -8.68 -8.16
CA HIS A 392 -15.11 -8.33 -8.64
C HIS A 392 -14.93 -6.79 -8.62
N ASP A 393 -13.71 -6.34 -8.42
CA ASP A 393 -13.38 -4.91 -8.42
C ASP A 393 -13.32 -4.38 -9.87
N PRO A 394 -14.27 -3.52 -10.31
CA PRO A 394 -14.25 -2.96 -11.65
C PRO A 394 -12.96 -2.19 -11.98
N SER A 395 -12.39 -1.48 -11.02
CA SER A 395 -11.15 -0.73 -11.21
C SER A 395 -9.95 -1.66 -11.43
N ALA A 396 -9.85 -2.76 -10.67
CA ALA A 396 -8.81 -3.76 -10.85
C ALA A 396 -8.84 -4.38 -12.26
N SER A 397 -10.03 -4.67 -12.76
CA SER A 397 -10.22 -5.23 -14.11
C SER A 397 -9.68 -4.31 -15.22
N VAL A 398 -9.70 -2.99 -14.99
CA VAL A 398 -9.17 -2.00 -15.95
C VAL A 398 -7.65 -1.88 -15.86
N PHE A 399 -7.05 -2.08 -14.69
CA PHE A 399 -5.62 -1.84 -14.50
C PHE A 399 -4.74 -3.06 -14.78
N PHE A 400 -5.14 -4.25 -14.37
CA PHE A 400 -4.27 -5.44 -14.39
C PHE A 400 -3.82 -5.85 -15.79
N GLY A 401 -4.73 -5.90 -16.76
CA GLY A 401 -4.41 -6.28 -18.13
C GLY A 401 -3.38 -5.36 -18.79
N PRO A 402 -3.61 -4.05 -18.84
CA PRO A 402 -2.68 -3.07 -19.39
C PRO A 402 -1.27 -3.13 -18.80
N PHE A 403 -1.17 -3.12 -17.45
CA PHE A 403 0.12 -3.13 -16.79
C PHE A 403 0.85 -4.47 -16.95
N THR A 404 0.15 -5.62 -16.93
CA THR A 404 0.76 -6.92 -17.20
C THR A 404 1.35 -6.98 -18.59
N SER A 405 0.56 -6.61 -19.60
CA SER A 405 0.99 -6.63 -21.00
C SER A 405 2.17 -5.69 -21.22
N ALA A 406 2.04 -4.45 -20.77
CA ALA A 406 3.06 -3.43 -20.94
C ALA A 406 4.38 -3.79 -20.26
N MET A 407 4.34 -4.34 -19.03
CA MET A 407 5.56 -4.71 -18.30
C MET A 407 6.30 -5.85 -18.99
N ASN A 408 5.59 -6.91 -19.40
CA ASN A 408 6.22 -8.03 -20.10
C ASN A 408 6.85 -7.59 -21.43
N GLN A 409 6.19 -6.72 -22.18
CA GLN A 409 6.75 -6.15 -23.40
C GLN A 409 7.96 -5.26 -23.09
N TYR A 410 7.86 -4.36 -22.11
CA TYR A 410 8.91 -3.42 -21.75
C TYR A 410 10.20 -4.09 -21.31
N LEU A 411 10.08 -5.13 -20.47
CA LEU A 411 11.22 -5.91 -20.01
C LEU A 411 11.99 -6.55 -21.17
N ARG A 412 11.30 -7.10 -22.17
CA ARG A 412 11.93 -7.77 -23.31
C ARG A 412 12.43 -6.80 -24.38
N ASP A 413 11.56 -5.87 -24.80
CA ASP A 413 11.83 -5.04 -25.96
C ASP A 413 12.74 -3.85 -25.63
N SER A 414 12.58 -3.24 -24.46
CA SER A 414 13.30 -2.03 -24.08
C SER A 414 14.45 -2.32 -23.12
N LEU A 415 14.19 -3.10 -22.07
CA LEU A 415 15.20 -3.41 -21.06
C LEU A 415 16.03 -4.66 -21.37
N LYS A 416 15.71 -5.42 -22.45
CA LYS A 416 16.46 -6.60 -22.89
C LYS A 416 16.68 -7.67 -21.81
N VAL A 417 15.69 -7.84 -20.93
CA VAL A 417 15.72 -8.85 -19.86
C VAL A 417 15.37 -10.22 -20.45
N GLU A 418 16.27 -11.19 -20.30
CA GLU A 418 16.12 -12.57 -20.79
C GLU A 418 15.71 -13.52 -19.66
N GLU A 419 14.52 -13.32 -19.06
CA GLU A 419 13.96 -14.19 -18.04
C GLU A 419 12.77 -14.96 -18.60
N GLU A 420 12.78 -16.30 -18.46
CA GLU A 420 11.71 -17.17 -18.99
C GLU A 420 10.51 -17.32 -18.04
N GLY A 421 10.67 -16.98 -16.78
CA GLY A 421 9.63 -17.13 -15.76
C GLY A 421 8.46 -16.15 -15.91
N VAL A 422 7.42 -16.39 -15.13
CA VAL A 422 6.29 -15.45 -15.01
C VAL A 422 6.72 -14.24 -14.18
N TYR A 423 6.50 -13.03 -14.72
CA TYR A 423 6.61 -11.79 -13.96
C TYR A 423 5.35 -11.61 -13.11
N GLU A 424 5.45 -11.87 -11.82
CA GLU A 424 4.33 -11.82 -10.87
C GLU A 424 3.99 -10.37 -10.51
N ILE A 425 3.05 -9.75 -11.21
CA ILE A 425 2.69 -8.36 -10.93
C ILE A 425 1.95 -8.18 -9.59
N LEU A 426 1.06 -9.13 -9.27
CA LEU A 426 0.40 -9.25 -7.97
C LEU A 426 0.09 -10.73 -7.74
N THR A 427 0.63 -11.31 -6.67
CA THR A 427 0.55 -12.75 -6.42
C THR A 427 0.04 -13.08 -5.02
N ARG A 428 -0.74 -14.14 -4.91
CA ARG A 428 -1.16 -14.72 -3.63
C ARG A 428 -0.16 -15.74 -3.08
N LYS A 429 0.91 -16.08 -3.80
CA LYS A 429 1.94 -17.07 -3.40
C LYS A 429 2.71 -16.66 -2.13
N VAL A 430 2.62 -15.39 -1.74
CA VAL A 430 3.20 -14.86 -0.50
C VAL A 430 2.35 -15.16 0.74
N HIS A 431 1.13 -15.61 0.57
CA HIS A 431 0.26 -15.93 1.70
C HIS A 431 0.45 -17.37 2.21
N PRO A 432 0.16 -17.65 3.51
CA PRO A 432 -0.18 -16.65 4.52
C PRO A 432 0.98 -15.69 4.79
N TRP A 433 0.67 -14.40 4.96
CA TRP A 433 1.66 -13.39 5.35
C TRP A 433 1.74 -13.34 6.87
N ASP A 434 2.93 -13.39 7.42
CA ASP A 434 3.14 -13.41 8.87
C ASP A 434 3.05 -12.00 9.46
N TYR A 435 2.17 -11.86 10.45
CA TYR A 435 1.97 -10.67 11.27
C TYR A 435 2.05 -11.01 12.77
N SER A 436 2.72 -12.11 13.13
CA SER A 436 2.73 -12.64 14.50
C SER A 436 3.34 -11.69 15.53
N GLU A 437 4.18 -10.75 15.11
CA GLU A 437 4.73 -9.70 15.97
C GLU A 437 3.66 -8.73 16.51
N PHE A 438 2.50 -8.65 15.84
CA PHE A 438 1.37 -7.80 16.26
C PHE A 438 0.29 -8.56 17.02
N THR A 439 0.66 -9.61 17.75
CA THR A 439 -0.28 -10.41 18.55
C THR A 439 -1.11 -9.52 19.48
N ASN A 440 -2.45 -9.68 19.45
CA ASN A 440 -3.43 -8.88 20.18
C ASN A 440 -3.49 -7.39 19.78
N GLY A 441 -2.95 -7.00 18.63
CA GLY A 441 -2.98 -5.64 18.13
C GLY A 441 -3.21 -5.56 16.62
N TYR A 442 -3.23 -4.33 16.11
CA TYR A 442 -3.24 -4.06 14.67
C TYR A 442 -1.81 -3.86 14.17
N VAL A 443 -1.56 -4.31 12.94
CA VAL A 443 -0.30 -4.03 12.23
C VAL A 443 -0.12 -2.53 12.10
N SER A 444 0.99 -1.99 12.61
CA SER A 444 1.26 -0.56 12.58
C SER A 444 2.77 -0.28 12.59
N ALA A 445 3.21 0.59 11.69
CA ALA A 445 4.56 1.17 11.66
C ALA A 445 4.61 2.61 12.19
N SER A 446 3.49 3.14 12.75
CA SER A 446 3.41 4.53 13.20
C SER A 446 4.44 4.87 14.27
N SER A 447 4.67 3.98 15.23
CA SER A 447 5.69 4.18 16.27
C SER A 447 7.12 4.19 15.72
N THR A 448 7.39 3.35 14.72
CA THR A 448 8.69 3.29 14.04
C THR A 448 8.96 4.56 13.26
N LEU A 449 7.97 5.01 12.46
CA LEU A 449 8.07 6.26 11.69
C LEU A 449 8.26 7.47 12.61
N ARG A 450 7.46 7.58 13.70
CA ARG A 450 7.62 8.62 14.73
C ARG A 450 9.04 8.65 15.28
N THR A 451 9.57 7.48 15.65
CA THR A 451 10.92 7.36 16.23
C THR A 451 11.98 7.77 15.20
N ALA A 452 11.84 7.32 13.95
CA ALA A 452 12.76 7.68 12.87
C ALA A 452 12.77 9.19 12.60
N MET A 453 11.61 9.85 12.57
CA MET A 453 11.49 11.30 12.40
C MET A 453 12.05 12.09 13.57
N ARG A 454 11.86 11.61 14.81
CA ARG A 454 12.44 12.26 16.01
C ARG A 454 13.96 12.13 16.08
N ASN A 455 14.50 10.97 15.69
CA ASN A 455 15.94 10.73 15.67
C ASN A 455 16.63 11.40 14.47
N ASN A 456 15.87 11.72 13.43
CA ASN A 456 16.31 12.45 12.24
C ASN A 456 15.32 13.60 11.97
N PRO A 457 15.50 14.75 12.61
CA PRO A 457 14.57 15.89 12.47
C PRO A 457 14.57 16.50 11.06
N PHE A 458 15.50 16.10 10.19
CA PHE A 458 15.56 16.52 8.79
C PHE A 458 14.76 15.61 7.86
N LEU A 459 14.29 14.44 8.34
CA LEU A 459 13.48 13.53 7.56
C LEU A 459 12.14 14.17 7.19
N LYS A 460 11.90 14.33 5.88
CA LYS A 460 10.63 14.81 5.34
C LYS A 460 9.74 13.63 4.95
N VAL A 461 8.43 13.77 5.14
CA VAL A 461 7.42 12.79 4.71
C VAL A 461 6.37 13.49 3.87
N PHE A 462 6.02 12.90 2.73
CA PHE A 462 4.94 13.37 1.88
C PHE A 462 3.96 12.24 1.61
N ALA A 463 2.68 12.45 1.94
CA ALA A 463 1.61 11.49 1.65
C ALA A 463 0.73 12.01 0.51
N ALA A 464 0.62 11.21 -0.57
CA ALA A 464 -0.27 11.46 -1.70
C ALA A 464 -1.52 10.59 -1.57
N CYS A 465 -2.71 11.21 -1.52
CA CYS A 465 -3.99 10.55 -1.26
C CYS A 465 -5.00 10.84 -2.37
N GLY A 466 -5.65 9.79 -2.88
CA GLY A 466 -6.75 9.93 -3.83
C GLY A 466 -8.09 10.10 -3.11
N TYR A 467 -8.93 11.03 -3.56
CA TYR A 467 -10.28 11.25 -3.01
C TYR A 467 -11.20 10.04 -3.14
N TYR A 468 -10.97 9.20 -4.15
CA TYR A 468 -11.83 8.08 -4.52
C TYR A 468 -11.23 6.71 -4.17
N ASP A 469 -10.25 6.68 -3.27
CA ASP A 469 -9.56 5.47 -2.84
C ASP A 469 -10.30 4.79 -1.67
N LEU A 470 -11.02 3.70 -1.98
CA LEU A 470 -11.67 2.88 -0.96
C LEU A 470 -10.76 1.81 -0.36
N ALA A 471 -9.54 1.65 -0.86
CA ALA A 471 -8.56 0.72 -0.29
C ALA A 471 -7.82 1.33 0.90
N THR A 472 -7.43 2.62 0.76
CA THR A 472 -6.70 3.39 1.78
C THR A 472 -7.22 4.84 1.80
N PRO A 473 -8.35 5.10 2.46
CA PRO A 473 -9.01 6.40 2.43
C PRO A 473 -8.11 7.52 2.96
N SER A 474 -8.20 8.70 2.35
CA SER A 474 -7.35 9.86 2.68
C SER A 474 -7.42 10.25 4.16
N PHE A 475 -8.61 10.23 4.75
CA PHE A 475 -8.81 10.61 6.14
C PHE A 475 -8.16 9.63 7.13
N ALA A 476 -7.94 8.36 6.74
CA ALA A 476 -7.15 7.40 7.51
C ALA A 476 -5.66 7.81 7.60
N MET A 477 -5.12 8.40 6.53
CA MET A 477 -3.75 8.92 6.52
C MET A 477 -3.64 10.22 7.30
N GLU A 478 -4.63 11.11 7.22
CA GLU A 478 -4.70 12.30 8.07
C GLU A 478 -4.72 11.94 9.55
N TYR A 479 -5.61 11.01 9.92
CA TYR A 479 -5.66 10.48 11.29
C TYR A 479 -4.29 9.92 11.72
N THR A 480 -3.64 9.15 10.87
CA THR A 480 -2.31 8.59 11.16
C THR A 480 -1.27 9.68 11.39
N ARG A 481 -1.19 10.69 10.50
CA ARG A 481 -0.30 11.84 10.65
C ARG A 481 -0.50 12.57 11.98
N ASP A 482 -1.75 12.87 12.29
CA ASP A 482 -2.12 13.67 13.47
C ASP A 482 -1.91 12.92 14.79
N HIS A 483 -1.83 11.57 14.73
CA HIS A 483 -1.60 10.69 15.89
C HIS A 483 -0.15 10.17 15.98
N LEU A 484 0.79 10.68 15.17
CA LEU A 484 2.20 10.36 15.34
C LEU A 484 2.81 10.97 16.61
N ASN A 485 2.15 11.95 17.25
CA ASN A 485 2.65 12.64 18.45
C ASN A 485 4.08 13.17 18.26
N LEU A 486 4.31 13.83 17.13
CA LEU A 486 5.58 14.49 16.82
C LEU A 486 5.69 15.85 17.52
N PRO A 487 6.90 16.27 17.90
CA PRO A 487 7.15 17.66 18.30
C PRO A 487 6.73 18.64 17.20
N PRO A 488 6.27 19.86 17.53
CA PRO A 488 5.76 20.82 16.55
C PRO A 488 6.71 21.04 15.36
N GLU A 489 8.01 21.22 15.63
CA GLU A 489 9.05 21.47 14.63
C GLU A 489 9.29 20.29 13.68
N VAL A 490 9.03 19.04 14.14
CA VAL A 490 9.14 17.83 13.32
C VAL A 490 7.82 17.53 12.59
N ARG A 491 6.68 17.94 13.17
CA ARG A 491 5.35 17.72 12.58
C ARG A 491 5.21 18.39 11.22
N GLU A 492 5.78 19.57 11.04
CA GLU A 492 5.78 20.31 9.77
C GLU A 492 6.50 19.58 8.64
N ASN A 493 7.33 18.60 8.98
CA ASN A 493 8.01 17.75 8.01
C ASN A 493 7.09 16.70 7.38
N PHE A 494 5.87 16.51 7.90
CA PHE A 494 4.88 15.60 7.32
C PHE A 494 3.80 16.40 6.57
N THR A 495 3.87 16.41 5.26
CA THR A 495 2.93 17.11 4.37
C THR A 495 2.06 16.13 3.59
N MET A 496 0.91 16.60 3.10
CA MET A 496 -0.04 15.77 2.35
C MET A 496 -0.50 16.49 1.08
N GLY A 497 -0.84 15.69 0.07
CA GLY A 497 -1.45 16.15 -1.18
C GLY A 497 -2.66 15.29 -1.54
N PHE A 498 -3.74 15.94 -2.04
CA PHE A 498 -4.99 15.27 -2.40
C PHE A 498 -5.22 15.39 -3.90
N TYR A 499 -5.72 14.29 -4.51
CA TYR A 499 -5.80 14.15 -5.96
C TYR A 499 -7.14 13.59 -6.40
N GLU A 500 -7.63 14.06 -7.54
CA GLU A 500 -8.82 13.53 -8.20
C GLU A 500 -8.52 12.18 -8.85
N GLY A 501 -8.41 11.16 -8.03
CA GLY A 501 -8.13 9.78 -8.41
C GLY A 501 -8.43 8.84 -7.25
N GLY A 502 -8.28 7.55 -7.48
CA GLY A 502 -8.34 6.53 -6.44
C GLY A 502 -6.94 6.12 -5.98
N HIS A 503 -6.76 4.83 -5.72
CA HIS A 503 -5.53 4.21 -5.21
C HIS A 503 -4.32 4.45 -6.13
N MET A 504 -4.56 4.43 -7.43
CA MET A 504 -3.57 4.74 -8.46
C MET A 504 -3.89 6.10 -9.09
N MET A 505 -3.91 7.20 -8.29
CA MET A 505 -4.28 8.54 -8.78
C MET A 505 -3.45 8.99 -9.99
N TYR A 506 -2.28 8.44 -10.17
CA TYR A 506 -1.35 8.76 -11.25
C TYR A 506 -1.78 8.20 -12.63
N VAL A 507 -2.78 7.32 -12.70
CA VAL A 507 -3.35 6.88 -14.00
C VAL A 507 -4.26 7.96 -14.61
N HIS A 508 -4.72 8.92 -13.81
CA HIS A 508 -5.42 10.12 -14.25
C HIS A 508 -4.38 11.22 -14.54
N GLU A 509 -4.19 11.57 -15.79
CA GLU A 509 -3.08 12.45 -16.19
C GLU A 509 -3.08 13.83 -15.51
N PRO A 510 -4.22 14.52 -15.32
CA PRO A 510 -4.24 15.77 -14.55
C PRO A 510 -3.73 15.60 -13.12
N SER A 511 -4.07 14.51 -12.46
CA SER A 511 -3.59 14.18 -11.12
C SER A 511 -2.10 13.82 -11.10
N LEU A 512 -1.63 13.07 -12.11
CA LEU A 512 -0.21 12.77 -12.27
C LEU A 512 0.62 14.04 -12.44
N LYS A 513 0.14 15.00 -13.26
CA LYS A 513 0.79 16.30 -13.46
C LYS A 513 0.90 17.10 -12.15
N LYS A 514 -0.20 17.15 -11.37
CA LYS A 514 -0.20 17.80 -10.05
C LYS A 514 0.75 17.10 -9.09
N LEU A 515 0.68 15.77 -9.01
CA LEU A 515 1.54 14.95 -8.15
C LEU A 515 3.03 15.16 -8.49
N ARG A 516 3.39 15.22 -9.78
CA ARG A 516 4.74 15.50 -10.23
C ARG A 516 5.24 16.87 -9.71
N ALA A 517 4.40 17.90 -9.77
CA ALA A 517 4.74 19.24 -9.28
C ALA A 517 4.94 19.25 -7.75
N ASP A 518 4.06 18.56 -7.01
CA ASP A 518 4.14 18.48 -5.56
C ASP A 518 5.38 17.67 -5.12
N LEU A 519 5.70 16.56 -5.80
CA LEU A 519 6.93 15.80 -5.58
C LEU A 519 8.18 16.63 -5.85
N THR A 520 8.20 17.43 -6.90
CA THR A 520 9.35 18.31 -7.18
C THR A 520 9.62 19.25 -6.00
N LYS A 521 8.58 19.89 -5.47
CA LYS A 521 8.69 20.74 -4.27
C LYS A 521 9.17 19.95 -3.05
N PHE A 522 8.64 18.74 -2.86
CA PHE A 522 9.03 17.86 -1.78
C PHE A 522 10.52 17.49 -1.85
N TYR A 523 11.03 17.03 -3.00
CA TYR A 523 12.45 16.73 -3.17
C TYR A 523 13.32 17.95 -2.93
N GLN A 524 12.94 19.12 -3.47
CA GLN A 524 13.66 20.36 -3.24
C GLN A 524 13.73 20.71 -1.75
N SER A 525 12.60 20.63 -1.04
CA SER A 525 12.57 20.91 0.41
C SER A 525 13.39 19.93 1.25
N ALA A 526 13.43 18.65 0.85
CA ALA A 526 14.16 17.62 1.57
C ALA A 526 15.68 17.63 1.29
N LEU A 527 16.10 18.37 0.27
CA LEU A 527 17.51 18.55 -0.12
C LEU A 527 18.08 19.93 0.27
N GLN A 528 17.26 20.85 0.77
CA GLN A 528 17.74 22.12 1.27
C GLN A 528 18.53 21.92 2.55
N THR A 529 19.82 22.22 2.51
CA THR A 529 20.61 22.44 3.73
C THR A 529 20.14 23.77 4.35
N SER A 530 19.88 23.77 5.65
CA SER A 530 19.61 25.02 6.37
C SER A 530 20.80 25.98 6.20
N ASP A 531 20.55 27.27 6.00
CA ASP A 531 21.64 28.26 5.91
C ASP A 531 22.51 28.32 7.19
N THR A 532 22.13 27.64 8.25
CA THR A 532 22.89 27.45 9.49
C THR A 532 24.09 26.50 9.36
N ASP A 533 24.19 25.70 8.29
CA ASP A 533 25.32 24.79 8.06
C ASP A 533 26.49 25.47 7.30
N LYS A 534 26.41 26.80 7.10
CA LYS A 534 27.46 27.59 6.43
C LYS A 534 28.38 28.38 7.37
N GLU A 535 28.26 28.18 8.69
CA GLU A 535 29.16 28.78 9.68
C GLU A 535 30.21 27.80 10.19
#